data_1127320f0c4869318db20a7b69a5c04b
#
_entry.id   1127320f0c4869318db20a7b69a5c04b
#
_cell.length_a   1.000
_cell.length_b   1.000
_cell.length_c   1.000
_cell.angle_alpha   90.00
_cell.angle_beta   90.00
_cell.angle_gamma   90.00
#
_symmetry.space_group_name_H-M   'P 1'
#
loop_
_entity.id
_entity.type
_entity.pdbx_description
1 polymer ?
#
loop_
_entity_poly.entity_id
_entity_poly.type
_entity_poly.pdbx_seq_one_letter_code
_entity_poly.pdbx_strand_id
1 'polypeptide(L)'
;AAAPAQAIDVGPADYTIVPSGTAVGMIYYQHLSSDRLDIDGDDVPGSTFEADVAILRGLYYTEYGGLPAVWHLVMPFSNIGDVDIGTLPQDTTSGIGDTTVGLTLWPVQPDNPETGTTLGLSLFATAPTGNYDPGTIGIGEGTWSITPQVGLIQGLGHGFCLDAALDVAFSMDHTEDGVDYERAPSWQLQTMLRKQWGPTSLTFGYNGQRGGEQKVNGVETGLKTHRDQLRLYGSHWIDQTTQIQGLYAKDINVEGGFEYDNLFQLRLVKVF
;
A
#
# COMPACT_ATOMS: atom_id res chain seq x y z
N ALA A 1 18.84 -5.63 -1.65
CA ALA A 1 17.63 -6.05 -0.91
C ALA A 1 16.45 -5.26 -1.47
N ALA A 2 15.53 -5.92 -2.15
CA ALA A 2 14.31 -5.28 -2.63
C ALA A 2 13.48 -4.76 -1.43
N ALA A 3 12.80 -3.63 -1.60
CA ALA A 3 11.75 -3.23 -0.67
C ALA A 3 10.70 -4.36 -0.56
N PRO A 4 10.03 -4.55 0.58
CA PRO A 4 9.04 -5.63 0.71
C PRO A 4 7.94 -5.47 -0.34
N ALA A 5 7.47 -6.61 -0.90
CA ALA A 5 6.33 -6.63 -1.82
C ALA A 5 5.21 -5.77 -1.24
N GLN A 6 4.86 -4.72 -1.95
CA GLN A 6 3.88 -3.78 -1.42
C GLN A 6 2.49 -4.40 -1.58
N ALA A 7 1.93 -4.86 -0.48
CA ALA A 7 0.51 -5.08 -0.37
C ALA A 7 -0.24 -3.79 -0.79
N ILE A 8 -1.43 -3.93 -1.35
CA ILE A 8 -2.17 -2.78 -1.89
C ILE A 8 -2.74 -1.95 -0.73
N ASP A 9 -2.13 -0.80 -0.49
CA ASP A 9 -2.58 0.11 0.55
C ASP A 9 -3.95 0.70 0.24
N VAL A 10 -4.83 0.62 1.24
CA VAL A 10 -6.18 1.17 1.22
C VAL A 10 -6.26 2.35 2.17
N GLY A 11 -6.69 3.49 1.66
CA GLY A 11 -6.99 4.66 2.49
C GLY A 11 -8.43 4.64 3.01
N PRO A 12 -8.75 5.54 3.96
CA PRO A 12 -10.13 5.71 4.43
C PRO A 12 -11.09 5.99 3.28
N ALA A 13 -12.21 5.28 3.24
CA ALA A 13 -13.26 5.38 2.22
C ALA A 13 -12.88 4.92 0.80
N ASP A 14 -11.74 4.26 0.58
CA ASP A 14 -11.31 3.81 -0.76
C ASP A 14 -12.27 2.77 -1.38
N TYR A 15 -13.06 2.05 -0.57
CA TYR A 15 -14.10 1.14 -1.03
C TYR A 15 -15.49 1.79 -1.21
N THR A 16 -15.54 3.12 -1.27
CA THR A 16 -16.80 3.83 -1.55
C THR A 16 -17.23 3.60 -3.00
N ILE A 17 -18.50 3.24 -3.20
CA ILE A 17 -19.10 3.09 -4.52
C ILE A 17 -19.40 4.47 -5.09
N VAL A 18 -18.89 4.72 -6.30
CA VAL A 18 -19.11 5.97 -7.05
C VAL A 18 -19.89 5.64 -8.33
N PRO A 19 -20.73 6.54 -8.84
CA PRO A 19 -21.53 6.27 -10.05
C PRO A 19 -20.69 5.81 -11.24
N SER A 20 -21.23 4.89 -12.03
CA SER A 20 -20.61 4.42 -13.28
C SER A 20 -20.38 5.59 -14.26
N GLY A 21 -19.24 5.56 -14.97
CA GLY A 21 -18.79 6.61 -15.87
C GLY A 21 -17.90 7.67 -15.19
N THR A 22 -17.74 7.62 -13.86
CA THR A 22 -16.87 8.56 -13.14
C THR A 22 -15.41 8.15 -13.28
N ALA A 23 -14.53 9.10 -13.55
CA ALA A 23 -13.08 8.94 -13.45
C ALA A 23 -12.55 9.67 -12.22
N VAL A 24 -11.55 9.08 -11.54
CA VAL A 24 -10.88 9.72 -10.41
C VAL A 24 -9.38 9.63 -10.61
N GLY A 25 -8.70 10.76 -10.48
CA GLY A 25 -7.24 10.85 -10.45
C GLY A 25 -6.75 11.15 -9.03
N MET A 26 -5.68 10.48 -8.62
CA MET A 26 -5.05 10.72 -7.33
C MET A 26 -3.53 10.87 -7.49
N ILE A 27 -2.97 11.80 -6.75
CA ILE A 27 -1.53 11.97 -6.62
C ILE A 27 -1.19 11.87 -5.15
N TYR A 28 -0.21 11.02 -4.84
CA TYR A 28 0.33 10.87 -3.49
C TYR A 28 1.78 11.33 -3.49
N TYR A 29 2.19 11.91 -2.40
CA TYR A 29 3.58 12.11 -2.03
C TYR A 29 3.78 11.51 -0.65
N GLN A 30 4.80 10.67 -0.50
CA GLN A 30 5.18 10.03 0.76
C GLN A 30 6.63 10.36 1.05
N HIS A 31 6.93 10.63 2.30
CA HIS A 31 8.28 10.70 2.85
C HIS A 31 8.40 9.67 3.97
N LEU A 32 9.39 8.81 3.85
CA LEU A 32 9.66 7.71 4.77
C LEU A 32 11.07 7.87 5.33
N SER A 33 11.23 7.67 6.64
CA SER A 33 12.53 7.63 7.30
C SER A 33 12.59 6.52 8.34
N SER A 34 13.78 5.94 8.49
CA SER A 34 14.08 4.89 9.46
C SER A 34 15.52 5.02 9.94
N ASP A 35 15.76 4.83 11.21
CA ASP A 35 17.09 4.69 11.81
C ASP A 35 17.33 3.27 12.38
N ARG A 36 16.46 2.32 12.04
CA ARG A 36 16.50 0.94 12.51
C ARG A 36 16.18 -0.05 11.40
N LEU A 37 17.04 -1.07 11.26
CA LEU A 37 16.81 -2.24 10.44
C LEU A 37 16.79 -3.48 11.35
N ASP A 38 15.76 -4.29 11.20
CA ASP A 38 15.69 -5.62 11.80
C ASP A 38 15.95 -6.70 10.74
N ILE A 39 16.75 -7.69 11.05
CA ILE A 39 16.97 -8.89 10.23
C ILE A 39 16.73 -10.09 11.11
N ASP A 40 15.67 -10.84 10.83
CA ASP A 40 15.25 -12.07 11.53
C ASP A 40 15.02 -11.88 13.05
N GLY A 41 14.59 -10.69 13.48
CA GLY A 41 14.33 -10.33 14.87
C GLY A 41 15.53 -9.70 15.60
N ASP A 42 16.67 -9.56 14.91
CA ASP A 42 17.87 -8.94 15.45
C ASP A 42 18.04 -7.52 14.87
N ASP A 43 18.23 -6.54 15.74
CA ASP A 43 18.54 -5.16 15.35
C ASP A 43 19.93 -5.06 14.71
N VAL A 44 20.04 -4.32 13.60
CA VAL A 44 21.32 -4.03 12.91
C VAL A 44 21.70 -2.58 13.17
N PRO A 45 22.50 -2.30 14.22
CA PRO A 45 22.80 -0.94 14.64
C PRO A 45 23.51 -0.12 13.57
N GLY A 46 23.14 1.17 13.44
CA GLY A 46 23.75 2.09 12.48
C GLY A 46 23.12 2.00 11.08
N SER A 47 22.01 1.28 10.94
CA SER A 47 21.27 1.22 9.67
C SER A 47 20.36 2.45 9.56
N THR A 48 20.31 3.03 8.36
CA THR A 48 19.44 4.17 8.03
C THR A 48 18.77 3.99 6.68
N PHE A 49 17.57 4.54 6.53
CA PHE A 49 16.82 4.54 5.28
C PHE A 49 16.01 5.82 5.15
N GLU A 50 16.07 6.46 3.99
CA GLU A 50 15.21 7.59 3.63
C GLU A 50 14.74 7.44 2.20
N ALA A 51 13.45 7.71 1.95
CA ALA A 51 12.88 7.70 0.62
C ALA A 51 11.72 8.68 0.47
N ASP A 52 11.66 9.29 -0.71
CA ASP A 52 10.50 10.02 -1.22
C ASP A 52 9.81 9.19 -2.28
N VAL A 53 8.48 9.01 -2.16
CA VAL A 53 7.69 8.23 -3.09
C VAL A 53 6.52 9.06 -3.59
N ALA A 54 6.40 9.24 -4.91
CA ALA A 54 5.22 9.77 -5.55
C ALA A 54 4.42 8.62 -6.15
N ILE A 55 3.08 8.64 -6.03
CA ILE A 55 2.22 7.62 -6.63
C ILE A 55 1.14 8.32 -7.44
N LEU A 56 1.01 7.93 -8.71
CA LEU A 56 -0.14 8.27 -9.55
C LEU A 56 -1.12 7.11 -9.52
N ARG A 57 -2.38 7.40 -9.18
CA ARG A 57 -3.47 6.41 -9.19
C ARG A 57 -4.64 6.94 -10.01
N GLY A 58 -5.08 6.14 -10.98
CA GLY A 58 -6.28 6.38 -11.77
C GLY A 58 -7.34 5.35 -11.44
N LEU A 59 -8.60 5.80 -11.35
CA LEU A 59 -9.78 4.96 -11.16
C LEU A 59 -10.79 5.26 -12.25
N TYR A 60 -11.42 4.22 -12.80
CA TYR A 60 -12.55 4.38 -13.71
C TYR A 60 -13.69 3.47 -13.26
N TYR A 61 -14.76 4.10 -12.80
CA TYR A 61 -15.95 3.41 -12.30
C TYR A 61 -16.86 2.98 -13.45
N THR A 62 -17.33 1.75 -13.39
CA THR A 62 -18.17 1.11 -14.41
C THR A 62 -19.14 0.13 -13.75
N GLU A 63 -19.78 -0.72 -14.53
CA GLU A 63 -20.71 -1.75 -14.08
C GLU A 63 -20.54 -3.02 -14.93
N TYR A 64 -20.59 -4.17 -14.28
CA TYR A 64 -20.60 -5.48 -14.95
C TYR A 64 -21.74 -6.34 -14.41
N GLY A 65 -22.71 -6.65 -15.30
CA GLY A 65 -23.84 -7.50 -14.94
C GLY A 65 -24.70 -6.97 -13.79
N GLY A 66 -24.82 -5.64 -13.65
CA GLY A 66 -25.55 -4.99 -12.58
C GLY A 66 -24.75 -4.81 -11.28
N LEU A 67 -23.48 -5.20 -11.25
CA LEU A 67 -22.59 -4.96 -10.12
C LEU A 67 -21.72 -3.72 -10.40
N PRO A 68 -21.67 -2.74 -9.48
CA PRO A 68 -20.70 -1.66 -9.57
C PRO A 68 -19.27 -2.22 -9.60
N ALA A 69 -18.43 -1.58 -10.37
CA ALA A 69 -17.05 -1.99 -10.57
C ALA A 69 -16.13 -0.77 -10.71
N VAL A 70 -14.84 -0.95 -10.44
CA VAL A 70 -13.83 0.07 -10.73
C VAL A 70 -12.54 -0.57 -11.22
N TRP A 71 -11.99 -0.02 -12.31
CA TRP A 71 -10.64 -0.29 -12.75
C TRP A 71 -9.65 0.60 -12.01
N HIS A 72 -8.51 0.03 -11.65
CA HIS A 72 -7.40 0.73 -11.01
C HIS A 72 -6.17 0.69 -11.90
N LEU A 73 -5.45 1.80 -11.91
CA LEU A 73 -4.09 1.91 -12.41
C LEU A 73 -3.26 2.62 -11.34
N VAL A 74 -2.15 2.01 -10.92
CA VAL A 74 -1.24 2.58 -9.91
C VAL A 74 0.18 2.57 -10.45
N MET A 75 0.85 3.71 -10.41
CA MET A 75 2.22 3.89 -10.90
C MET A 75 3.04 4.61 -9.82
N PRO A 76 3.91 3.93 -9.08
CA PRO A 76 4.78 4.55 -8.10
C PRO A 76 6.07 5.05 -8.76
N PHE A 77 6.66 6.08 -8.15
CA PHE A 77 7.96 6.65 -8.48
C PHE A 77 8.71 6.90 -7.18
N SER A 78 9.97 6.52 -7.09
CA SER A 78 10.78 6.75 -5.91
C SER A 78 12.02 7.55 -6.18
N ASN A 79 12.42 8.30 -5.16
CA ASN A 79 13.76 8.80 -5.00
C ASN A 79 14.26 8.27 -3.65
N ILE A 80 15.16 7.28 -3.69
CA ILE A 80 15.72 6.67 -2.50
C ILE A 80 17.00 7.42 -2.20
N GLY A 81 17.11 7.94 -1.00
CA GLY A 81 18.28 8.65 -0.50
C GLY A 81 19.45 7.71 -0.14
N ASP A 82 20.30 8.19 0.73
CA ASP A 82 21.38 7.36 1.27
C ASP A 82 20.78 6.26 2.17
N VAL A 83 21.24 5.03 1.95
CA VAL A 83 20.86 3.87 2.74
C VAL A 83 22.10 3.21 3.30
N ASP A 84 22.13 3.02 4.61
CA ASP A 84 23.17 2.27 5.28
C ASP A 84 22.60 0.99 5.90
N ILE A 85 23.31 -0.11 5.79
CA ILE A 85 23.06 -1.34 6.56
C ILE A 85 24.25 -1.53 7.50
N GLY A 86 24.00 -1.41 8.80
CA GLY A 86 25.05 -1.18 9.77
C GLY A 86 25.74 0.16 9.47
N THR A 87 27.03 0.15 9.23
CA THR A 87 27.78 1.36 8.83
C THR A 87 28.22 1.31 7.36
N LEU A 88 27.63 0.42 6.57
CA LEU A 88 28.02 0.17 5.18
C LEU A 88 26.98 0.81 4.24
N PRO A 89 27.37 1.77 3.40
CA PRO A 89 26.47 2.35 2.41
C PRO A 89 26.05 1.29 1.39
N GLN A 90 24.79 1.37 0.98
CA GLN A 90 24.16 0.47 0.01
C GLN A 90 23.92 1.21 -1.30
N ASP A 91 24.04 0.49 -2.41
CA ASP A 91 23.61 0.98 -3.70
C ASP A 91 22.06 1.02 -3.74
N THR A 92 21.52 2.10 -4.33
CA THR A 92 20.08 2.33 -4.43
C THR A 92 19.65 2.50 -5.88
N THR A 93 18.43 2.06 -6.20
CA THR A 93 17.80 2.26 -7.50
C THR A 93 16.55 3.10 -7.34
N SER A 94 16.63 4.35 -7.83
CA SER A 94 15.50 5.29 -7.91
C SER A 94 14.83 5.26 -9.27
N GLY A 95 13.60 5.78 -9.36
CA GLY A 95 12.86 5.92 -10.60
C GLY A 95 11.45 5.35 -10.55
N ILE A 96 11.00 4.76 -11.66
CA ILE A 96 9.66 4.16 -11.75
C ILE A 96 9.65 2.83 -11.02
N GLY A 97 8.62 2.60 -10.19
CA GLY A 97 8.34 1.30 -9.61
C GLY A 97 7.40 0.47 -10.48
N ASP A 98 7.01 -0.69 -9.97
CA ASP A 98 6.18 -1.63 -10.72
C ASP A 98 4.74 -1.13 -10.84
N THR A 99 4.21 -1.19 -12.07
CA THR A 99 2.85 -0.74 -12.37
C THR A 99 1.84 -1.80 -11.96
N THR A 100 0.81 -1.38 -11.23
CA THR A 100 -0.30 -2.24 -10.82
C THR A 100 -1.58 -1.87 -11.55
N VAL A 101 -2.28 -2.89 -12.07
CA VAL A 101 -3.63 -2.80 -12.61
C VAL A 101 -4.55 -3.65 -11.73
N GLY A 102 -5.76 -3.17 -11.47
CA GLY A 102 -6.72 -3.90 -10.65
C GLY A 102 -8.16 -3.71 -11.10
N LEU A 103 -9.01 -4.60 -10.62
CA LEU A 103 -10.45 -4.53 -10.75
C LEU A 103 -11.09 -4.82 -9.40
N THR A 104 -12.01 -3.95 -8.97
CA THR A 104 -12.87 -4.18 -7.81
C THR A 104 -14.31 -4.33 -8.26
N LEU A 105 -15.04 -5.28 -7.67
CA LEU A 105 -16.47 -5.49 -7.81
C LEU A 105 -17.14 -5.35 -6.44
N TRP A 106 -18.34 -4.77 -6.37
CA TRP A 106 -19.10 -4.64 -5.12
C TRP A 106 -20.34 -5.57 -5.08
N PRO A 107 -20.19 -6.81 -4.58
CA PRO A 107 -21.33 -7.73 -4.44
C PRO A 107 -22.32 -7.32 -3.34
N VAL A 108 -21.87 -6.51 -2.37
CA VAL A 108 -22.73 -5.97 -1.31
C VAL A 108 -22.68 -4.46 -1.32
N GLN A 109 -23.86 -3.85 -1.45
CA GLN A 109 -24.04 -2.41 -1.48
C GLN A 109 -24.97 -2.01 -0.32
N PRO A 110 -24.71 -0.87 0.36
CA PRO A 110 -25.56 -0.45 1.47
C PRO A 110 -26.84 0.22 0.97
N ASP A 111 -28.00 -0.13 1.56
CA ASP A 111 -29.23 0.64 1.37
C ASP A 111 -29.10 2.05 1.99
N ASN A 112 -28.36 2.16 3.08
CA ASN A 112 -28.03 3.41 3.76
C ASN A 112 -26.53 3.44 4.09
N PRO A 113 -25.74 4.33 3.49
CA PRO A 113 -24.29 4.43 3.76
C PRO A 113 -23.93 4.76 5.21
N GLU A 114 -24.83 5.38 5.98
CA GLU A 114 -24.57 5.71 7.40
C GLU A 114 -24.58 4.49 8.32
N THR A 115 -25.31 3.42 7.97
CA THR A 115 -25.50 2.25 8.84
C THR A 115 -25.35 0.92 8.11
N GLY A 116 -25.22 0.95 6.80
CA GLY A 116 -25.14 -0.25 5.96
C GLY A 116 -23.72 -0.73 5.74
N THR A 117 -23.64 -1.86 5.05
CA THR A 117 -22.38 -2.54 4.73
C THR A 117 -22.08 -2.42 3.24
N THR A 118 -20.85 -2.02 2.91
CA THR A 118 -20.28 -2.14 1.58
C THR A 118 -19.21 -3.24 1.62
N LEU A 119 -19.28 -4.21 0.71
CA LEU A 119 -18.24 -5.23 0.54
C LEU A 119 -17.74 -5.18 -0.90
N GLY A 120 -16.44 -5.04 -1.08
CA GLY A 120 -15.76 -5.09 -2.37
C GLY A 120 -14.78 -6.26 -2.44
N LEU A 121 -14.71 -6.87 -3.62
CA LEU A 121 -13.74 -7.91 -3.97
C LEU A 121 -12.85 -7.37 -5.06
N SER A 122 -11.56 -7.35 -4.82
CA SER A 122 -10.56 -6.81 -5.73
C SER A 122 -9.56 -7.89 -6.14
N LEU A 123 -9.07 -7.77 -7.36
CA LEU A 123 -7.90 -8.50 -7.83
C LEU A 123 -6.94 -7.49 -8.47
N PHE A 124 -5.71 -7.48 -8.00
CA PHE A 124 -4.64 -6.67 -8.54
C PHE A 124 -3.57 -7.54 -9.17
N ALA A 125 -2.97 -7.05 -10.25
CA ALA A 125 -1.80 -7.64 -10.89
C ALA A 125 -0.74 -6.54 -11.03
N THR A 126 0.44 -6.78 -10.49
CA THR A 126 1.59 -5.89 -10.58
C THR A 126 2.58 -6.47 -11.57
N ALA A 127 2.94 -5.67 -12.58
CA ALA A 127 3.88 -6.06 -13.63
C ALA A 127 5.28 -5.52 -13.32
N PRO A 128 6.37 -6.27 -13.61
CA PRO A 128 7.74 -5.84 -13.42
C PRO A 128 8.14 -4.79 -14.46
N THR A 129 7.57 -3.59 -14.36
CA THR A 129 7.81 -2.46 -15.27
C THR A 129 8.71 -1.39 -14.68
N GLY A 130 9.05 -1.54 -13.41
CA GLY A 130 9.85 -0.61 -12.66
C GLY A 130 11.35 -0.77 -12.90
N ASN A 131 12.10 0.21 -12.42
CA ASN A 131 13.54 0.11 -12.34
C ASN A 131 13.89 -0.95 -11.28
N TYR A 132 14.55 -2.00 -11.71
CA TYR A 132 15.01 -3.10 -10.87
C TYR A 132 16.47 -3.39 -11.20
N ASP A 133 17.29 -3.48 -10.16
CA ASP A 133 18.68 -3.92 -10.24
C ASP A 133 18.92 -4.89 -9.06
N PRO A 134 19.16 -6.18 -9.33
CA PRO A 134 19.42 -7.16 -8.28
C PRO A 134 20.68 -6.76 -7.49
N GLY A 135 20.55 -6.65 -6.19
CA GLY A 135 21.63 -6.23 -5.29
C GLY A 135 21.55 -4.78 -4.85
N THR A 136 20.63 -3.98 -5.40
CA THR A 136 20.36 -2.62 -4.92
C THR A 136 19.08 -2.55 -4.10
N ILE A 137 18.87 -1.45 -3.39
CA ILE A 137 17.62 -1.15 -2.68
C ILE A 137 16.76 -0.25 -3.57
N GLY A 138 15.62 -0.76 -4.01
CA GLY A 138 14.70 -0.11 -4.94
C GLY A 138 13.25 -0.44 -4.66
N ILE A 139 12.31 0.17 -5.41
CA ILE A 139 10.87 -0.11 -5.31
C ILE A 139 10.34 -1.06 -6.40
N GLY A 140 11.16 -1.40 -7.39
CA GLY A 140 10.86 -2.44 -8.37
C GLY A 140 11.22 -3.82 -7.80
N GLU A 141 10.40 -4.83 -8.11
CA GLU A 141 10.60 -6.20 -7.61
C GLU A 141 11.12 -7.16 -8.67
N GLY A 142 11.18 -6.72 -9.95
CA GLY A 142 11.66 -7.54 -11.07
C GLY A 142 10.76 -8.75 -11.40
N THR A 143 9.61 -8.91 -10.75
CA THR A 143 8.71 -10.05 -10.93
C THR A 143 7.25 -9.65 -10.93
N TRP A 144 6.40 -10.53 -11.48
CA TRP A 144 4.95 -10.38 -11.39
C TRP A 144 4.44 -10.71 -10.00
N SER A 145 3.41 -9.99 -9.56
CA SER A 145 2.62 -10.39 -8.39
C SER A 145 1.12 -10.29 -8.64
N ILE A 146 0.36 -11.11 -7.91
CA ILE A 146 -1.11 -11.11 -7.92
C ILE A 146 -1.59 -10.96 -6.48
N THR A 147 -2.51 -10.00 -6.26
CA THR A 147 -3.00 -9.68 -4.93
C THR A 147 -4.54 -9.64 -4.92
N PRO A 148 -5.22 -10.75 -4.56
CA PRO A 148 -6.63 -10.70 -4.18
C PRO A 148 -6.78 -9.92 -2.86
N GLN A 149 -7.83 -9.05 -2.83
CA GLN A 149 -8.14 -8.22 -1.65
C GLN A 149 -9.65 -8.18 -1.42
N VAL A 150 -10.06 -8.22 -0.16
CA VAL A 150 -11.43 -7.98 0.28
C VAL A 150 -11.45 -6.68 1.06
N GLY A 151 -12.36 -5.76 0.68
CA GLY A 151 -12.54 -4.49 1.36
C GLY A 151 -13.95 -4.34 1.91
N LEU A 152 -14.06 -3.74 3.07
CA LEU A 152 -15.29 -3.51 3.82
C LEU A 152 -15.40 -2.05 4.24
N ILE A 153 -16.58 -1.46 4.08
CA ILE A 153 -17.00 -0.26 4.82
C ILE A 153 -18.27 -0.61 5.57
N GLN A 154 -18.24 -0.46 6.89
CA GLN A 154 -19.41 -0.59 7.75
C GLN A 154 -19.79 0.76 8.34
N GLY A 155 -20.94 1.28 7.96
CA GLY A 155 -21.54 2.44 8.60
C GLY A 155 -22.00 2.11 10.02
N LEU A 156 -21.64 2.95 11.00
CA LEU A 156 -21.95 2.78 12.41
C LEU A 156 -22.92 3.84 12.92
N GLY A 157 -23.39 4.72 12.02
CA GLY A 157 -24.24 5.84 12.36
C GLY A 157 -23.49 7.04 12.91
N HIS A 158 -24.16 8.19 12.97
CA HIS A 158 -23.60 9.44 13.50
C HIS A 158 -22.27 9.87 12.82
N GLY A 159 -22.06 9.51 11.55
CA GLY A 159 -20.84 9.79 10.80
C GLY A 159 -19.64 8.92 11.17
N PHE A 160 -19.81 7.87 11.96
CA PHE A 160 -18.77 6.86 12.18
C PHE A 160 -18.86 5.75 11.14
N CYS A 161 -17.69 5.31 10.64
CA CYS A 161 -17.53 4.15 9.77
C CYS A 161 -16.32 3.33 10.24
N LEU A 162 -16.45 2.01 10.09
CA LEU A 162 -15.33 1.08 10.15
C LEU A 162 -14.95 0.74 8.71
N ASP A 163 -13.75 1.09 8.30
CA ASP A 163 -13.16 0.67 7.03
C ASP A 163 -12.16 -0.47 7.33
N ALA A 164 -12.17 -1.54 6.53
CA ALA A 164 -11.23 -2.64 6.67
C ALA A 164 -10.85 -3.22 5.30
N ALA A 165 -9.63 -3.74 5.19
CA ALA A 165 -9.20 -4.51 4.03
C ALA A 165 -8.29 -5.66 4.47
N LEU A 166 -8.41 -6.79 3.78
CA LEU A 166 -7.53 -7.96 3.92
C LEU A 166 -7.08 -8.37 2.53
N ASP A 167 -5.80 -8.52 2.35
CA ASP A 167 -5.22 -9.04 1.11
C ASP A 167 -4.12 -10.07 1.35
N VAL A 168 -3.81 -10.80 0.27
CA VAL A 168 -2.67 -11.71 0.20
C VAL A 168 -1.94 -11.44 -1.10
N ALA A 169 -0.66 -11.12 -1.02
CA ALA A 169 0.19 -10.93 -2.18
C ALA A 169 0.97 -12.21 -2.49
N PHE A 170 0.93 -12.64 -3.75
CA PHE A 170 1.65 -13.77 -4.30
C PHE A 170 2.64 -13.25 -5.34
N SER A 171 3.93 -13.24 -5.02
CA SER A 171 5.00 -12.92 -5.97
C SER A 171 5.40 -14.18 -6.73
N MET A 172 5.76 -14.03 -8.01
CA MET A 172 6.29 -15.13 -8.80
C MET A 172 7.79 -15.26 -8.59
N ASP A 173 8.27 -16.48 -8.46
CA ASP A 173 9.70 -16.73 -8.43
C ASP A 173 10.33 -16.36 -9.77
N HIS A 174 11.56 -15.87 -9.74
CA HIS A 174 12.30 -15.49 -10.95
C HIS A 174 13.79 -15.76 -10.81
N THR A 175 14.46 -15.90 -11.95
CA THR A 175 15.91 -16.06 -12.02
C THR A 175 16.48 -14.89 -12.81
N GLU A 176 17.48 -14.21 -12.26
CA GLU A 176 18.21 -13.15 -12.94
C GLU A 176 19.71 -13.32 -12.72
N ASP A 177 20.48 -13.24 -13.79
CA ASP A 177 21.94 -13.45 -13.82
C ASP A 177 22.40 -14.77 -13.17
N GLY A 178 21.54 -15.81 -13.23
CA GLY A 178 21.80 -17.13 -12.66
C GLY A 178 21.58 -17.23 -11.15
N VAL A 179 20.94 -16.23 -10.55
CA VAL A 179 20.51 -16.20 -9.15
C VAL A 179 19.01 -16.39 -9.07
N ASP A 180 18.56 -17.33 -8.25
CA ASP A 180 17.14 -17.61 -8.03
C ASP A 180 16.62 -16.77 -6.87
N TYR A 181 15.52 -16.06 -7.10
CA TYR A 181 14.81 -15.22 -6.15
C TYR A 181 13.43 -15.79 -5.88
N GLU A 182 13.14 -16.07 -4.63
CA GLU A 182 11.87 -16.61 -4.17
C GLU A 182 11.30 -15.72 -3.06
N ARG A 183 9.97 -15.54 -3.04
CA ARG A 183 9.29 -14.85 -1.96
C ARG A 183 8.02 -15.60 -1.58
N ALA A 184 7.90 -15.94 -0.30
CA ALA A 184 6.70 -16.53 0.25
C ALA A 184 5.52 -15.54 0.17
N PRO A 185 4.26 -16.02 0.11
CA PRO A 185 3.10 -15.15 0.17
C PRO A 185 3.10 -14.28 1.43
N SER A 186 2.69 -13.02 1.27
CA SER A 186 2.47 -12.10 2.40
C SER A 186 1.00 -11.71 2.49
N TRP A 187 0.50 -11.45 3.70
CA TRP A 187 -0.85 -10.94 3.91
C TRP A 187 -0.84 -9.64 4.70
N GLN A 188 -1.83 -8.80 4.44
CA GLN A 188 -2.01 -7.51 5.08
C GLN A 188 -3.44 -7.39 5.59
N LEU A 189 -3.58 -6.94 6.83
CA LEU A 189 -4.84 -6.51 7.44
C LEU A 189 -4.78 -5.03 7.74
N GLN A 190 -5.71 -4.27 7.18
CA GLN A 190 -5.88 -2.85 7.46
C GLN A 190 -7.25 -2.64 8.12
N THR A 191 -7.29 -1.91 9.22
CA THR A 191 -8.52 -1.55 9.90
C THR A 191 -8.48 -0.08 10.30
N MET A 192 -9.58 0.63 10.09
CA MET A 192 -9.64 2.07 10.29
C MET A 192 -11.00 2.48 10.87
N LEU A 193 -10.99 3.21 11.96
CA LEU A 193 -12.17 3.87 12.50
C LEU A 193 -12.19 5.32 12.03
N ARG A 194 -13.14 5.65 11.18
CA ARG A 194 -13.31 6.96 10.56
C ARG A 194 -14.48 7.70 11.17
N LYS A 195 -14.28 8.97 11.51
CA LYS A 195 -15.33 9.92 11.87
C LYS A 195 -15.43 11.00 10.80
N GLN A 196 -16.61 11.13 10.20
CA GLN A 196 -16.96 12.16 9.21
C GLN A 196 -17.82 13.24 9.85
N TRP A 197 -17.55 14.50 9.54
CA TRP A 197 -18.43 15.65 9.84
C TRP A 197 -18.37 16.68 8.73
N GLY A 198 -19.46 16.76 7.97
CA GLY A 198 -19.50 17.58 6.75
C GLY A 198 -18.40 17.16 5.75
N PRO A 199 -17.59 18.09 5.22
CA PRO A 199 -16.55 17.79 4.26
C PRO A 199 -15.26 17.22 4.87
N THR A 200 -15.17 17.13 6.20
CA THR A 200 -13.93 16.75 6.93
C THR A 200 -14.07 15.36 7.54
N SER A 201 -12.99 14.59 7.57
CA SER A 201 -12.91 13.37 8.36
C SER A 201 -11.59 13.25 9.09
N LEU A 202 -11.61 12.54 10.22
CA LEU A 202 -10.46 12.07 10.98
C LEU A 202 -10.55 10.55 11.08
N THR A 203 -9.43 9.87 10.88
CA THR A 203 -9.41 8.41 10.90
C THR A 203 -8.20 7.93 11.67
N PHE A 204 -8.43 7.01 12.59
CA PHE A 204 -7.37 6.26 13.24
C PHE A 204 -7.34 4.84 12.65
N GLY A 205 -6.15 4.36 12.28
CA GLY A 205 -5.97 3.08 11.60
C GLY A 205 -4.85 2.24 12.20
N TYR A 206 -4.95 0.97 11.92
CA TYR A 206 -3.91 -0.03 12.14
C TYR A 206 -3.67 -0.78 10.83
N ASN A 207 -2.40 -1.07 10.55
CA ASN A 207 -1.96 -1.91 9.46
C ASN A 207 -1.03 -2.99 9.99
N GLY A 208 -1.38 -4.26 9.80
CA GLY A 208 -0.57 -5.41 10.14
C GLY A 208 -0.20 -6.20 8.89
N GLN A 209 1.09 -6.52 8.73
CA GLN A 209 1.62 -7.30 7.61
C GLN A 209 2.40 -8.51 8.14
N ARG A 210 2.29 -9.66 7.47
CA ARG A 210 2.98 -10.91 7.85
C ARG A 210 3.31 -11.73 6.62
N GLY A 211 4.38 -12.54 6.70
CA GLY A 211 4.86 -13.41 5.63
C GLY A 211 5.89 -12.73 4.74
N GLY A 212 6.00 -13.13 3.49
CA GLY A 212 6.91 -12.52 2.52
C GLY A 212 8.39 -12.84 2.78
N GLU A 213 8.68 -13.97 3.43
CA GLU A 213 10.04 -14.46 3.63
C GLU A 213 10.76 -14.58 2.29
N GLN A 214 11.97 -14.04 2.23
CA GLN A 214 12.77 -13.99 1.01
C GLN A 214 13.87 -15.06 1.03
N LYS A 215 14.06 -15.70 -0.12
CA LYS A 215 15.18 -16.61 -0.36
C LYS A 215 15.95 -16.21 -1.60
N VAL A 216 17.26 -16.42 -1.55
CA VAL A 216 18.18 -16.28 -2.67
C VAL A 216 18.93 -17.59 -2.83
N ASN A 217 18.81 -18.24 -4.01
CA ASN A 217 19.34 -19.58 -4.26
C ASN A 217 18.90 -20.60 -3.19
N GLY A 218 17.64 -20.53 -2.74
CA GLY A 218 17.07 -21.39 -1.72
C GLY A 218 17.53 -21.10 -0.28
N VAL A 219 18.36 -20.07 -0.05
CA VAL A 219 18.84 -19.66 1.27
C VAL A 219 18.01 -18.48 1.78
N GLU A 220 17.48 -18.59 3.01
CA GLU A 220 16.73 -17.50 3.64
C GLU A 220 17.63 -16.29 3.89
N THR A 221 17.13 -15.08 3.58
CA THR A 221 17.86 -13.82 3.74
C THR A 221 17.65 -13.18 5.10
N GLY A 222 16.67 -13.65 5.88
CA GLY A 222 16.20 -13.01 7.12
C GLY A 222 15.28 -11.79 6.86
N LEU A 223 15.06 -11.43 5.59
CA LEU A 223 14.12 -10.36 5.21
C LEU A 223 12.72 -10.94 5.03
N LYS A 224 11.73 -10.28 5.60
CA LYS A 224 10.32 -10.64 5.52
C LYS A 224 9.41 -9.43 5.70
N THR A 225 8.13 -9.60 5.41
CA THR A 225 7.12 -8.57 5.60
C THR A 225 6.38 -8.82 6.91
N HIS A 226 7.01 -8.46 8.03
CA HIS A 226 6.38 -8.52 9.35
C HIS A 226 6.39 -7.10 9.96
N ARG A 227 5.23 -6.46 9.96
CA ARG A 227 5.10 -5.06 10.36
C ARG A 227 3.77 -4.83 11.06
N ASP A 228 3.78 -4.04 12.12
CA ASP A 228 2.61 -3.45 12.78
C ASP A 228 2.76 -1.93 12.75
N GLN A 229 1.78 -1.21 12.22
CA GLN A 229 1.84 0.23 12.02
C GLN A 229 0.56 0.90 12.50
N LEU A 230 0.70 1.98 13.24
CA LEU A 230 -0.41 2.89 13.59
C LEU A 230 -0.47 4.04 12.59
N ARG A 231 -1.70 4.40 12.21
CA ARG A 231 -1.98 5.39 11.17
C ARG A 231 -2.99 6.43 11.64
N LEU A 232 -2.73 7.69 11.35
CA LEU A 232 -3.65 8.80 11.60
C LEU A 232 -3.87 9.56 10.29
N TYR A 233 -5.12 9.64 9.84
CA TYR A 233 -5.49 10.36 8.63
C TYR A 233 -6.37 11.56 8.98
N GLY A 234 -6.16 12.66 8.26
CA GLY A 234 -7.08 13.78 8.17
C GLY A 234 -7.44 14.04 6.72
N SER A 235 -8.72 14.18 6.39
CA SER A 235 -9.13 14.54 5.03
C SER A 235 -10.15 15.67 5.00
N HIS A 236 -10.13 16.44 3.90
CA HIS A 236 -11.07 17.54 3.68
C HIS A 236 -11.42 17.66 2.20
N TRP A 237 -12.72 17.71 1.89
CA TRP A 237 -13.22 18.06 0.59
C TRP A 237 -13.22 19.59 0.42
N ILE A 238 -12.33 20.09 -0.43
CA ILE A 238 -12.18 21.52 -0.75
C ILE A 238 -13.41 22.01 -1.54
N ASP A 239 -13.87 21.15 -2.43
CA ASP A 239 -15.10 21.30 -3.21
C ASP A 239 -15.73 19.91 -3.46
N GLN A 240 -16.78 19.83 -4.29
CA GLN A 240 -17.50 18.58 -4.56
C GLN A 240 -16.67 17.52 -5.31
N THR A 241 -15.54 17.91 -5.88
CA THR A 241 -14.72 17.06 -6.76
C THR A 241 -13.25 16.97 -6.33
N THR A 242 -12.82 17.78 -5.36
CA THR A 242 -11.42 17.88 -4.96
C THR A 242 -11.26 17.61 -3.46
N GLN A 243 -10.46 16.62 -3.10
CA GLN A 243 -10.15 16.29 -1.71
C GLN A 243 -8.64 16.34 -1.47
N ILE A 244 -8.25 16.84 -0.31
CA ILE A 244 -6.90 16.70 0.24
C ILE A 244 -6.94 15.76 1.44
N GLN A 245 -5.93 14.89 1.57
CA GLN A 245 -5.78 13.99 2.71
C GLN A 245 -4.32 13.94 3.13
N GLY A 246 -4.09 14.06 4.43
CA GLY A 246 -2.81 13.79 5.08
C GLY A 246 -2.85 12.46 5.83
N LEU A 247 -1.71 11.77 5.87
CA LEU A 247 -1.45 10.61 6.71
C LEU A 247 -0.16 10.84 7.49
N TYR A 248 -0.19 10.53 8.76
CA TYR A 248 0.98 10.23 9.57
C TYR A 248 0.92 8.78 10.02
N ALA A 249 2.01 8.03 9.81
CA ALA A 249 2.10 6.67 10.28
C ALA A 249 3.45 6.40 10.94
N LYS A 250 3.44 5.46 11.88
CA LYS A 250 4.62 4.98 12.59
C LYS A 250 4.52 3.49 12.81
N ASP A 251 5.62 2.79 12.54
CA ASP A 251 5.74 1.39 12.90
C ASP A 251 5.89 1.24 14.42
N ILE A 252 5.25 0.22 14.96
CA ILE A 252 5.32 -0.12 16.38
C ILE A 252 5.97 -1.49 16.61
N ASN A 253 6.12 -2.26 15.55
CA ASN A 253 6.83 -3.52 15.53
C ASN A 253 7.20 -3.87 14.09
N VAL A 254 8.47 -4.22 13.86
CA VAL A 254 8.98 -4.71 12.58
C VAL A 254 9.92 -5.87 12.85
N GLU A 255 9.86 -6.86 11.97
CA GLU A 255 10.75 -8.00 11.97
C GLU A 255 11.11 -8.33 10.51
N GLY A 256 12.40 -8.22 10.18
CA GLY A 256 12.92 -8.50 8.85
C GLY A 256 12.77 -7.34 7.84
N GLY A 257 13.03 -6.11 8.25
CA GLY A 257 13.00 -4.93 7.38
C GLY A 257 13.30 -3.63 8.11
N PHE A 258 13.26 -2.49 7.39
CA PHE A 258 13.40 -1.17 8.01
C PHE A 258 12.13 -0.81 8.78
N GLU A 259 12.27 -0.38 10.04
CA GLU A 259 11.21 0.16 10.89
C GLU A 259 11.02 1.64 10.58
N TYR A 260 9.88 2.04 10.01
CA TYR A 260 9.62 3.44 9.72
C TYR A 260 9.28 4.21 10.98
N ASP A 261 10.21 5.06 11.41
CA ASP A 261 10.00 5.99 12.52
C ASP A 261 8.93 7.01 12.19
N ASN A 262 8.94 7.47 10.93
CA ASN A 262 7.98 8.42 10.41
C ASN A 262 7.65 8.09 8.95
N LEU A 263 6.36 8.03 8.67
CA LEU A 263 5.81 8.05 7.32
C LEU A 263 4.81 9.20 7.26
N PHE A 264 5.11 10.17 6.41
CA PHE A 264 4.19 11.25 6.08
C PHE A 264 3.68 11.07 4.67
N GLN A 265 2.36 11.22 4.46
CA GLN A 265 1.78 11.20 3.13
C GLN A 265 0.84 12.37 2.95
N LEU A 266 0.89 12.97 1.77
CA LEU A 266 -0.11 13.88 1.26
C LEU A 266 -0.78 13.25 0.04
N ARG A 267 -2.12 13.24 -0.02
CA ARG A 267 -2.90 12.76 -1.14
C ARG A 267 -3.82 13.87 -1.65
N LEU A 268 -3.77 14.12 -2.94
CA LEU A 268 -4.74 14.95 -3.65
C LEU A 268 -5.62 14.04 -4.50
N VAL A 269 -6.94 14.22 -4.41
CA VAL A 269 -7.95 13.47 -5.18
C VAL A 269 -8.71 14.44 -6.06
N LYS A 270 -8.94 14.08 -7.33
CA LYS A 270 -9.80 14.79 -8.26
C LYS A 270 -10.78 13.84 -8.92
N VAL A 271 -12.07 14.17 -8.82
CA VAL A 271 -13.18 13.48 -9.48
C VAL A 271 -13.56 14.23 -10.75
N PHE A 272 -13.77 13.50 -11.87
CA PHE A 272 -14.09 14.04 -13.20
C PHE A 272 -15.45 13.57 -13.69
#